data_c4c54c8f2deee96d4bc0f6997ab0e670
#
_entry.id   c4c54c8f2deee96d4bc0f6997ab0e670
#
_cell.length_a   1.000
_cell.length_b   1.000
_cell.length_c   1.000
_cell.angle_alpha   90.00
_cell.angle_beta   90.00
_cell.angle_gamma   90.00
#
_symmetry.space_group_name_H-M   'P 1'
#
loop_
_entity.id
_entity.type
_entity.pdbx_description
1 polymer ?
#
loop_
_entity_poly.entity_id
_entity_poly.type
_entity_poly.pdbx_seq_one_letter_code
_entity_poly.pdbx_strand_id
1 'polypeptide(L)'
;MNRKDLYNGFNEVDDDILERSETASRSKKKPVWLKWGAIAACLCLVVSIAIPVLHHKGGSGNQDPVHAIAALEYNGKFYEAVDIPEVLEKYGLPSKITADMAGEHLEYLKSDGGAGYECTASQTDIELYQYAPSVCEGVYILRDGEVWYAVLFCNFYQFDSNTNVELTELYRVYSIESADDIASITEMDRNREKEIGTPVTDRQEITEFYGMTVALWSYGNDDFQKQMFSGYPDEEAQQKAHIAFADDYRCIRIETVDGLRFFIGFHPSFDWIDGGGTMSYFKIDEQMHAWIDRNLN
;
A
#
# COMPACT_ATOMS: atom_id res chain seq x y z
N MET A 1 25.45 -0.25 -11.02
CA MET A 1 25.74 -1.15 -9.88
C MET A 1 25.21 -2.52 -10.26
N ASN A 2 26.03 -3.59 -10.29
CA ASN A 2 25.64 -4.87 -10.83
C ASN A 2 24.92 -5.69 -9.73
N ARG A 3 23.94 -6.52 -10.11
CA ARG A 3 23.13 -7.35 -9.20
C ARG A 3 23.98 -8.24 -8.26
N LYS A 4 25.20 -8.60 -8.69
CA LYS A 4 26.19 -9.33 -7.89
C LYS A 4 26.79 -8.50 -6.74
N ASP A 5 26.93 -7.18 -6.93
CA ASP A 5 27.51 -6.31 -5.92
C ASP A 5 26.51 -6.04 -4.78
N LEU A 6 25.21 -6.09 -5.08
CA LEU A 6 24.14 -6.01 -4.06
C LEU A 6 24.09 -7.29 -3.19
N TYR A 7 24.23 -8.46 -3.81
CA TYR A 7 24.22 -9.75 -3.12
C TYR A 7 25.42 -9.93 -2.20
N ASN A 8 26.59 -9.46 -2.60
CA ASN A 8 27.80 -9.53 -1.77
C ASN A 8 27.75 -8.53 -0.60
N GLY A 9 27.08 -7.39 -0.74
CA GLY A 9 26.89 -6.44 0.35
C GLY A 9 25.95 -6.94 1.46
N PHE A 10 24.99 -7.82 1.14
CA PHE A 10 24.11 -8.44 2.14
C PHE A 10 24.79 -9.58 2.90
N ASN A 11 25.69 -10.34 2.28
CA ASN A 11 26.39 -11.44 2.93
C ASN A 11 27.46 -10.95 3.95
N GLU A 12 28.08 -9.79 3.73
CA GLU A 12 29.05 -9.23 4.67
C GLU A 12 28.40 -8.61 5.94
N VAL A 13 27.11 -8.21 5.83
CA VAL A 13 26.35 -7.64 6.98
C VAL A 13 25.82 -8.74 7.91
N ASP A 14 25.55 -9.93 7.37
CA ASP A 14 24.93 -11.03 8.13
C ASP A 14 25.86 -11.68 9.14
N ASP A 15 27.14 -11.86 8.81
CA ASP A 15 28.09 -12.52 9.71
C ASP A 15 28.43 -11.69 10.96
N ASP A 16 28.51 -10.36 10.83
CA ASP A 16 28.80 -9.44 11.95
C ASP A 16 27.60 -9.27 12.91
N ILE A 17 26.37 -9.43 12.39
CA ILE A 17 25.13 -9.39 13.18
C ILE A 17 24.93 -10.71 13.93
N LEU A 18 25.25 -11.84 13.33
CA LEU A 18 25.15 -13.16 13.92
C LEU A 18 26.15 -13.31 15.09
N GLU A 19 27.40 -12.88 14.91
CA GLU A 19 28.44 -12.94 15.95
C GLU A 19 28.13 -12.06 17.16
N ARG A 20 27.48 -10.91 16.96
CA ARG A 20 26.97 -10.04 18.04
C ARG A 20 25.74 -10.62 18.74
N SER A 21 24.91 -11.40 18.06
CA SER A 21 23.74 -12.03 18.67
C SER A 21 24.09 -13.22 19.56
N GLU A 22 25.11 -13.99 19.22
CA GLU A 22 25.58 -15.13 20.04
C GLU A 22 26.24 -14.70 21.32
N THR A 23 26.95 -13.56 21.37
CA THR A 23 27.59 -13.02 22.57
C THR A 23 26.60 -12.36 23.53
N ALA A 24 25.39 -11.99 23.10
CA ALA A 24 24.36 -11.39 23.96
C ALA A 24 23.45 -12.43 24.67
N SER A 25 23.60 -13.73 24.41
CA SER A 25 22.69 -14.78 24.88
C SER A 25 23.02 -15.39 26.26
N ARG A 26 23.61 -14.65 27.18
CA ARG A 26 23.68 -15.06 28.58
C ARG A 26 23.19 -13.97 29.52
N SER A 27 21.89 -13.86 29.70
CA SER A 27 21.14 -13.68 30.95
C SER A 27 19.78 -13.00 30.78
N LYS A 28 18.79 -13.53 31.51
CA LYS A 28 17.43 -13.03 31.81
C LYS A 28 16.35 -13.30 30.77
N LYS A 29 15.43 -14.18 31.16
CA LYS A 29 14.15 -14.41 30.46
C LYS A 29 13.43 -13.09 30.24
N LYS A 30 13.41 -12.61 28.99
CA LYS A 30 12.63 -11.43 28.57
C LYS A 30 11.17 -11.85 28.32
N PRO A 31 10.20 -11.00 28.66
CA PRO A 31 8.79 -11.34 28.48
C PRO A 31 8.45 -11.51 27.01
N VAL A 32 7.59 -12.48 26.71
CA VAL A 32 7.22 -12.98 25.39
C VAL A 32 6.69 -11.88 24.44
N TRP A 33 6.06 -10.84 24.97
CA TRP A 33 5.49 -9.75 24.16
C TRP A 33 6.54 -8.89 23.42
N LEU A 34 7.81 -8.87 23.89
CA LEU A 34 8.88 -8.13 23.20
C LEU A 34 9.34 -8.81 21.90
N LYS A 35 9.05 -10.12 21.75
CA LYS A 35 9.38 -10.89 20.53
C LYS A 35 8.42 -10.59 19.38
N TRP A 36 7.17 -10.26 19.68
CA TRP A 36 6.14 -9.94 18.70
C TRP A 36 6.32 -8.56 18.04
N GLY A 37 6.89 -7.60 18.76
CA GLY A 37 7.20 -6.28 18.22
C GLY A 37 8.22 -6.29 17.08
N ALA A 38 9.14 -7.26 17.06
CA ALA A 38 10.16 -7.37 16.00
C ALA A 38 9.59 -7.95 14.69
N ILE A 39 8.62 -8.86 14.77
CA ILE A 39 7.98 -9.49 13.59
C ILE A 39 7.04 -8.49 12.92
N ALA A 40 6.29 -7.70 13.67
CA ALA A 40 5.47 -6.61 13.14
C ALA A 40 6.32 -5.54 12.42
N ALA A 41 7.52 -5.23 12.96
CA ALA A 41 8.44 -4.28 12.33
C ALA A 41 9.00 -4.80 10.99
N CYS A 42 9.21 -6.11 10.83
CA CYS A 42 9.66 -6.69 9.56
C CYS A 42 8.57 -6.68 8.47
N LEU A 43 7.30 -6.89 8.84
CA LEU A 43 6.17 -6.79 7.90
C LEU A 43 5.92 -5.33 7.47
N CYS A 44 6.04 -4.37 8.38
CA CYS A 44 5.99 -2.94 8.03
C CYS A 44 7.13 -2.53 7.09
N LEU A 45 8.32 -3.13 7.21
CA LEU A 45 9.44 -2.86 6.31
C LEU A 45 9.21 -3.41 4.89
N VAL A 46 8.52 -4.52 4.73
CA VAL A 46 8.20 -5.07 3.38
C VAL A 46 7.20 -4.18 2.64
N VAL A 47 6.25 -3.58 3.34
CA VAL A 47 5.31 -2.62 2.75
C VAL A 47 6.00 -1.28 2.47
N SER A 48 6.93 -0.84 3.33
CA SER A 48 7.67 0.42 3.16
C SER A 48 8.74 0.37 2.04
N ILE A 49 9.21 -0.82 1.65
CA ILE A 49 10.22 -0.98 0.57
C ILE A 49 9.58 -0.84 -0.83
N ALA A 50 8.26 -0.86 -0.94
CA ALA A 50 7.57 -0.66 -2.22
C ALA A 50 7.60 0.80 -2.70
N ILE A 51 7.94 1.76 -1.83
CA ILE A 51 8.22 3.14 -2.23
C ILE A 51 9.73 3.33 -2.16
N PRO A 52 10.47 3.42 -3.28
CA PRO A 52 11.89 3.73 -3.23
C PRO A 52 12.05 5.16 -2.72
N VAL A 53 12.35 5.32 -1.44
CA VAL A 53 12.91 6.57 -0.92
C VAL A 53 14.27 6.73 -1.58
N LEU A 54 14.31 7.41 -2.72
CA LEU A 54 15.53 7.86 -3.36
C LEU A 54 16.17 8.92 -2.46
N HIS A 55 16.91 8.47 -1.46
CA HIS A 55 17.89 9.33 -0.81
C HIS A 55 18.95 9.71 -1.85
N HIS A 56 18.78 10.83 -2.48
CA HIS A 56 19.85 11.48 -3.22
C HIS A 56 20.94 11.88 -2.22
N LYS A 57 21.99 11.08 -2.13
CA LYS A 57 23.24 11.47 -1.51
C LYS A 57 24.01 12.37 -2.47
N GLY A 58 24.16 13.61 -2.09
CA GLY A 58 25.38 14.35 -2.37
C GLY A 58 25.31 15.43 -3.44
N GLY A 59 25.45 16.65 -3.04
CA GLY A 59 25.82 17.81 -3.83
C GLY A 59 25.48 19.11 -3.10
N SER A 60 26.48 19.69 -2.44
CA SER A 60 26.41 21.02 -1.85
C SER A 60 26.01 22.04 -2.90
N GLY A 61 24.88 22.70 -2.76
CA GLY A 61 24.48 23.86 -3.57
C GLY A 61 22.96 24.06 -3.47
N ASN A 62 22.54 25.13 -2.79
CA ASN A 62 21.18 25.64 -2.66
C ASN A 62 20.11 24.54 -2.55
N GLN A 63 19.85 24.13 -1.35
CA GLN A 63 18.71 23.27 -1.03
C GLN A 63 17.45 24.15 -1.16
N ASP A 64 16.71 23.99 -2.26
CA ASP A 64 15.28 24.15 -2.19
C ASP A 64 14.80 23.19 -1.08
N PRO A 65 13.91 23.62 -0.18
CA PRO A 65 13.40 22.75 0.85
C PRO A 65 12.75 21.55 0.14
N VAL A 66 13.38 20.39 0.26
CA VAL A 66 12.72 19.12 -0.09
C VAL A 66 11.59 19.02 0.92
N HIS A 67 10.38 19.39 0.50
CA HIS A 67 9.20 19.21 1.31
C HIS A 67 9.10 17.71 1.60
N ALA A 68 9.28 17.35 2.87
CA ALA A 68 9.10 15.98 3.30
C ALA A 68 7.67 15.58 2.93
N ILE A 69 7.52 14.47 2.21
CA ILE A 69 6.22 13.88 1.91
C ILE A 69 5.50 13.71 3.23
N ALA A 70 4.42 14.44 3.41
CA ALA A 70 3.72 14.50 4.69
C ALA A 70 2.49 13.61 4.67
N ALA A 71 2.23 12.94 5.79
CA ALA A 71 1.02 12.17 6.00
C ALA A 71 -0.14 13.09 6.41
N LEU A 72 -1.34 12.78 5.96
CA LEU A 72 -2.59 13.46 6.33
C LEU A 72 -3.57 12.44 6.89
N GLU A 73 -4.18 12.78 8.03
CA GLU A 73 -5.38 12.12 8.52
C GLU A 73 -6.60 12.96 8.15
N TYR A 74 -7.53 12.39 7.41
CA TYR A 74 -8.76 13.06 7.01
C TYR A 74 -9.92 12.05 6.88
N ASN A 75 -11.09 12.39 7.44
CA ASN A 75 -12.30 11.55 7.41
C ASN A 75 -12.06 10.08 7.80
N GLY A 76 -11.25 9.84 8.85
CA GLY A 76 -10.95 8.50 9.34
C GLY A 76 -10.07 7.66 8.41
N LYS A 77 -9.32 8.30 7.53
CA LYS A 77 -8.40 7.66 6.58
C LYS A 77 -7.04 8.32 6.63
N PHE A 78 -6.01 7.54 6.32
CA PHE A 78 -4.65 8.02 6.13
C PHE A 78 -4.32 8.20 4.68
N TYR A 79 -3.63 9.28 4.39
CA TYR A 79 -3.19 9.69 3.07
C TYR A 79 -1.71 10.07 3.09
N GLU A 80 -1.10 10.00 1.92
CA GLU A 80 0.27 10.44 1.67
C GLU A 80 0.28 11.49 0.56
N ALA A 81 0.95 12.63 0.80
CA ALA A 81 1.13 13.66 -0.21
C ALA A 81 2.26 13.24 -1.18
N VAL A 82 1.99 13.33 -2.48
CA VAL A 82 2.87 12.85 -3.55
C VAL A 82 2.99 13.91 -4.64
N ASP A 83 4.24 14.17 -5.08
CA ASP A 83 4.56 15.03 -6.23
C ASP A 83 5.53 14.36 -7.22
N ILE A 84 5.85 13.09 -7.00
CA ILE A 84 6.76 12.31 -7.82
C ILE A 84 6.02 11.84 -9.08
N PRO A 85 6.41 12.32 -10.30
CA PRO A 85 5.70 12.03 -11.55
C PRO A 85 5.43 10.54 -11.79
N GLU A 86 6.44 9.70 -11.57
CA GLU A 86 6.35 8.26 -11.80
C GLU A 86 5.37 7.58 -10.83
N VAL A 87 5.22 8.12 -9.62
CA VAL A 87 4.23 7.63 -8.64
C VAL A 87 2.84 8.08 -9.03
N LEU A 88 2.66 9.37 -9.38
CA LEU A 88 1.39 9.90 -9.83
C LEU A 88 0.81 9.11 -11.02
N GLU A 89 1.64 8.84 -12.02
CA GLU A 89 1.25 8.08 -13.21
C GLU A 89 0.81 6.63 -12.89
N LYS A 90 1.41 6.00 -11.88
CA LYS A 90 0.97 4.67 -11.41
C LYS A 90 -0.48 4.67 -10.94
N TYR A 91 -0.92 5.78 -10.31
CA TYR A 91 -2.29 5.94 -9.79
C TYR A 91 -3.25 6.57 -10.81
N GLY A 92 -2.83 6.72 -12.08
CA GLY A 92 -3.66 7.28 -13.15
C GLY A 92 -3.76 8.81 -13.10
N LEU A 93 -2.87 9.47 -12.37
CA LEU A 93 -2.83 10.92 -12.24
C LEU A 93 -1.86 11.53 -13.26
N PRO A 94 -2.04 12.81 -13.63
CA PRO A 94 -1.07 13.54 -14.42
C PRO A 94 0.30 13.60 -13.71
N SER A 95 1.38 13.60 -14.47
CA SER A 95 2.75 13.66 -13.95
C SER A 95 3.08 14.92 -13.14
N LYS A 96 2.16 15.91 -13.17
CA LYS A 96 2.25 17.14 -12.38
C LYS A 96 0.86 17.57 -11.94
N ILE A 97 0.74 17.90 -10.67
CA ILE A 97 -0.49 18.45 -10.08
C ILE A 97 -0.48 19.97 -10.26
N THR A 98 -1.63 20.52 -10.65
CA THR A 98 -1.82 21.95 -10.93
C THR A 98 -3.14 22.46 -10.35
N ALA A 99 -3.26 23.77 -10.19
CA ALA A 99 -4.41 24.41 -9.55
C ALA A 99 -5.76 24.13 -10.22
N ASP A 100 -5.78 23.86 -11.52
CA ASP A 100 -7.00 23.54 -12.27
C ASP A 100 -7.56 22.13 -11.98
N MET A 101 -6.80 21.30 -11.28
CA MET A 101 -7.23 19.99 -10.80
C MET A 101 -7.90 20.07 -9.41
N ALA A 102 -7.79 21.22 -8.72
CA ALA A 102 -8.46 21.43 -7.45
C ALA A 102 -9.95 21.73 -7.66
N GLY A 103 -10.80 20.94 -7.03
CA GLY A 103 -12.25 21.11 -7.01
C GLY A 103 -12.73 21.93 -5.81
N GLU A 104 -13.72 21.42 -5.10
CA GLU A 104 -14.25 22.05 -3.89
C GLU A 104 -13.19 22.10 -2.80
N HIS A 105 -13.07 23.28 -2.13
CA HIS A 105 -12.24 23.40 -0.95
C HIS A 105 -12.90 22.63 0.21
N LEU A 106 -12.10 21.80 0.87
CA LEU A 106 -12.59 20.91 1.94
C LEU A 106 -12.18 21.43 3.32
N GLU A 107 -10.88 21.63 3.53
CA GLU A 107 -10.33 21.96 4.84
C GLU A 107 -9.08 22.83 4.75
N TYR A 108 -8.84 23.59 5.82
CA TYR A 108 -7.55 24.22 6.11
C TYR A 108 -6.70 23.27 6.95
N LEU A 109 -5.42 23.20 6.64
CA LEU A 109 -4.47 22.32 7.30
C LEU A 109 -3.35 23.13 7.95
N LYS A 110 -2.70 22.55 8.93
CA LYS A 110 -1.45 23.06 9.51
C LYS A 110 -0.44 21.90 9.56
N SER A 111 0.84 22.24 9.45
CA SER A 111 1.90 21.27 9.74
C SER A 111 1.86 20.93 11.22
N ASP A 112 1.98 19.63 11.56
CA ASP A 112 2.07 19.13 12.94
C ASP A 112 3.46 19.37 13.58
N GLY A 113 4.37 19.97 12.80
CA GLY A 113 5.77 20.17 13.20
C GLY A 113 6.68 18.97 12.98
N GLY A 114 6.14 17.90 12.40
CA GLY A 114 6.83 16.69 11.96
C GLY A 114 6.69 16.49 10.45
N ALA A 115 6.33 15.29 10.04
CA ALA A 115 6.10 14.91 8.66
C ALA A 115 4.59 14.78 8.32
N GLY A 116 3.71 15.53 9.01
CA GLY A 116 2.27 15.40 8.86
C GLY A 116 1.53 16.72 8.79
N TYR A 117 0.25 16.61 8.39
CA TYR A 117 -0.73 17.68 8.38
C TYR A 117 -1.92 17.34 9.26
N GLU A 118 -2.42 18.33 10.00
CA GLU A 118 -3.63 18.25 10.81
C GLU A 118 -4.68 19.27 10.33
N CYS A 119 -5.96 18.90 10.38
CA CYS A 119 -7.06 19.84 10.11
C CYS A 119 -7.09 20.97 11.14
N THR A 120 -7.43 22.18 10.70
CA THR A 120 -7.54 23.37 11.54
C THR A 120 -8.74 24.23 11.14
N ALA A 121 -9.40 24.82 12.14
CA ALA A 121 -10.47 25.78 11.89
C ALA A 121 -9.95 27.18 11.47
N SER A 122 -8.65 27.41 11.57
CA SER A 122 -8.05 28.70 11.21
C SER A 122 -7.55 28.65 9.77
N GLN A 123 -7.81 29.72 9.01
CA GLN A 123 -7.29 29.84 7.66
C GLN A 123 -5.75 29.83 7.68
N THR A 124 -5.16 29.01 6.82
CA THR A 124 -3.71 28.87 6.62
C THR A 124 -3.40 28.85 5.13
N ASP A 125 -2.11 28.82 4.77
CA ASP A 125 -1.67 28.67 3.39
C ASP A 125 -1.65 27.20 2.93
N ILE A 126 -2.03 26.27 3.83
CA ILE A 126 -2.13 24.84 3.54
C ILE A 126 -3.61 24.48 3.46
N GLU A 127 -4.04 23.98 2.32
CA GLU A 127 -5.44 23.77 2.02
C GLU A 127 -5.66 22.40 1.33
N LEU A 128 -6.77 21.76 1.66
CA LEU A 128 -7.20 20.49 1.06
C LEU A 128 -8.39 20.72 0.13
N TYR A 129 -8.34 20.11 -1.04
CA TYR A 129 -9.38 20.20 -2.07
C TYR A 129 -9.77 18.82 -2.59
N GLN A 130 -10.98 18.69 -3.10
CA GLN A 130 -11.36 17.57 -3.94
C GLN A 130 -10.49 17.52 -5.21
N TYR A 131 -10.26 16.33 -5.72
CA TYR A 131 -9.69 16.14 -7.05
C TYR A 131 -10.82 16.28 -8.08
N ALA A 132 -10.84 17.41 -8.83
CA ALA A 132 -11.95 17.75 -9.72
C ALA A 132 -12.24 16.73 -10.83
N PRO A 133 -11.24 16.07 -11.44
CA PRO A 133 -11.51 15.07 -12.48
C PRO A 133 -12.21 13.80 -11.99
N SER A 134 -12.07 13.47 -10.69
CA SER A 134 -12.70 12.30 -10.09
C SER A 134 -13.07 12.58 -8.63
N VAL A 135 -14.35 12.74 -8.36
CA VAL A 135 -14.86 13.02 -7.02
C VAL A 135 -14.95 11.72 -6.24
N CYS A 136 -13.83 11.34 -5.60
CA CYS A 136 -13.74 10.16 -4.75
C CYS A 136 -12.91 10.47 -3.50
N GLU A 137 -12.86 9.52 -2.56
CA GLU A 137 -12.02 9.64 -1.37
C GLU A 137 -10.60 9.06 -1.55
N GLY A 138 -10.31 8.47 -2.71
CA GLY A 138 -9.00 7.86 -3.02
C GLY A 138 -7.92 8.88 -3.34
N VAL A 139 -8.32 10.07 -3.79
CA VAL A 139 -7.41 11.14 -4.21
C VAL A 139 -7.96 12.49 -3.79
N TYR A 140 -7.13 13.30 -3.16
CA TYR A 140 -7.36 14.72 -2.90
C TYR A 140 -6.22 15.56 -3.47
N ILE A 141 -6.41 16.87 -3.51
CA ILE A 141 -5.38 17.84 -3.87
C ILE A 141 -5.02 18.65 -2.63
N LEU A 142 -3.73 18.75 -2.33
CA LEU A 142 -3.20 19.58 -1.28
C LEU A 142 -2.45 20.75 -1.90
N ARG A 143 -2.72 21.95 -1.42
CA ARG A 143 -1.95 23.17 -1.69
C ARG A 143 -1.14 23.53 -0.46
N ASP A 144 0.14 23.77 -0.63
CA ASP A 144 1.04 24.31 0.39
C ASP A 144 1.76 25.54 -0.20
N GLY A 145 1.28 26.73 0.14
CA GLY A 145 1.68 27.97 -0.50
C GLY A 145 1.41 27.97 -2.01
N GLU A 146 2.47 27.93 -2.82
CA GLU A 146 2.40 27.88 -4.28
C GLU A 146 2.54 26.47 -4.86
N VAL A 147 2.77 25.46 -4.01
CA VAL A 147 3.02 24.07 -4.44
C VAL A 147 1.74 23.23 -4.33
N TRP A 148 1.54 22.36 -5.31
CA TRP A 148 0.40 21.48 -5.40
C TRP A 148 0.82 20.02 -5.40
N TYR A 149 0.15 19.19 -4.59
CA TYR A 149 0.41 17.77 -4.43
C TYR A 149 -0.87 16.95 -4.67
N ALA A 150 -0.73 15.73 -5.14
CA ALA A 150 -1.79 14.74 -4.93
C ALA A 150 -1.67 14.17 -3.52
N VAL A 151 -2.81 13.86 -2.92
CA VAL A 151 -2.90 13.20 -1.62
C VAL A 151 -3.60 11.87 -1.86
N LEU A 152 -2.84 10.77 -1.77
CA LEU A 152 -3.28 9.43 -2.11
C LEU A 152 -3.71 8.65 -0.88
N PHE A 153 -4.83 7.97 -0.96
CA PHE A 153 -5.27 7.06 0.09
C PHE A 153 -4.24 5.95 0.34
N CYS A 154 -3.92 5.74 1.62
CA CYS A 154 -3.00 4.69 2.06
C CYS A 154 -3.70 3.65 2.92
N ASN A 155 -4.49 4.08 3.92
CA ASN A 155 -5.10 3.17 4.88
C ASN A 155 -6.29 3.82 5.61
N PHE A 156 -7.08 3.01 6.30
CA PHE A 156 -8.13 3.48 7.21
C PHE A 156 -7.52 3.83 8.58
N TYR A 157 -7.86 5.02 9.11
CA TYR A 157 -7.25 5.53 10.35
C TYR A 157 -7.49 4.64 11.58
N GLN A 158 -8.71 4.16 11.75
CA GLN A 158 -9.07 3.30 12.87
C GLN A 158 -8.88 1.82 12.56
N PHE A 159 -8.03 1.52 11.56
CA PHE A 159 -7.75 0.15 11.24
C PHE A 159 -6.98 -0.49 12.40
N ASP A 160 -7.72 -1.01 13.35
CA ASP A 160 -7.22 -2.10 14.16
C ASP A 160 -6.99 -3.28 13.21
N SER A 161 -5.75 -3.71 13.06
CA SER A 161 -5.36 -4.86 12.22
C SER A 161 -6.17 -6.14 12.51
N ASN A 162 -6.97 -6.14 13.57
CA ASN A 162 -7.89 -7.20 13.97
C ASN A 162 -9.36 -6.91 13.65
N THR A 163 -9.68 -5.75 13.06
CA THR A 163 -11.03 -5.45 12.62
C THR A 163 -11.30 -6.08 11.27
N ASN A 164 -12.39 -6.82 11.16
CA ASN A 164 -12.84 -7.37 9.87
C ASN A 164 -13.54 -6.29 9.07
N VAL A 165 -13.12 -6.10 7.83
CA VAL A 165 -13.70 -5.13 6.88
C VAL A 165 -14.14 -5.84 5.60
N GLU A 166 -15.12 -5.28 4.92
CA GLU A 166 -15.50 -5.71 3.58
C GLU A 166 -14.52 -5.14 2.55
N LEU A 167 -14.21 -5.88 1.49
CA LEU A 167 -13.39 -5.34 0.39
C LEU A 167 -14.09 -4.15 -0.30
N THR A 168 -15.41 -4.09 -0.23
CA THR A 168 -16.22 -2.95 -0.68
C THR A 168 -15.88 -1.63 -0.01
N GLU A 169 -15.32 -1.62 1.20
CA GLU A 169 -14.84 -0.39 1.83
C GLU A 169 -13.71 0.25 1.00
N LEU A 170 -12.81 -0.57 0.46
CA LEU A 170 -11.76 -0.09 -0.44
C LEU A 170 -12.36 0.41 -1.77
N TYR A 171 -13.38 -0.26 -2.30
CA TYR A 171 -14.07 0.17 -3.51
C TYR A 171 -14.77 1.53 -3.33
N ARG A 172 -15.42 1.74 -2.18
CA ARG A 172 -16.07 3.04 -1.86
C ARG A 172 -15.09 4.20 -1.83
N VAL A 173 -13.85 3.97 -1.37
CA VAL A 173 -12.78 4.99 -1.41
C VAL A 173 -12.57 5.52 -2.84
N TYR A 174 -12.69 4.66 -3.84
CA TYR A 174 -12.54 5.00 -5.26
C TYR A 174 -13.88 5.16 -5.99
N SER A 175 -14.98 5.37 -5.26
CA SER A 175 -16.35 5.55 -5.80
C SER A 175 -16.80 4.42 -6.72
N ILE A 176 -16.33 3.18 -6.48
CA ILE A 176 -16.78 2.00 -7.19
C ILE A 176 -18.00 1.43 -6.46
N GLU A 177 -19.19 1.62 -7.04
CA GLU A 177 -20.46 1.12 -6.52
C GLU A 177 -20.94 -0.13 -7.27
N SER A 178 -20.42 -0.34 -8.46
CA SER A 178 -20.77 -1.44 -9.36
C SER A 178 -19.61 -1.86 -10.25
N ALA A 179 -19.77 -2.99 -10.93
CA ALA A 179 -18.82 -3.41 -11.97
C ALA A 179 -18.67 -2.38 -13.11
N ASP A 180 -19.69 -1.55 -13.33
CA ASP A 180 -19.68 -0.54 -14.41
C ASP A 180 -18.70 0.60 -14.15
N ASP A 181 -18.28 0.77 -12.89
CA ASP A 181 -17.29 1.77 -12.49
C ASP A 181 -15.84 1.30 -12.69
N ILE A 182 -15.63 0.03 -13.06
CA ILE A 182 -14.32 -0.57 -13.34
C ILE A 182 -14.11 -0.58 -14.86
N ALA A 183 -13.05 0.07 -15.33
CA ALA A 183 -12.66 0.07 -16.74
C ALA A 183 -11.82 -1.16 -17.11
N SER A 184 -10.86 -1.53 -16.24
CA SER A 184 -9.99 -2.67 -16.49
C SER A 184 -9.42 -3.28 -15.21
N ILE A 185 -9.01 -4.54 -15.30
CA ILE A 185 -8.28 -5.27 -14.27
C ILE A 185 -7.01 -5.83 -14.92
N THR A 186 -5.84 -5.53 -14.35
CA THR A 186 -4.56 -5.87 -14.96
C THR A 186 -3.61 -6.44 -13.93
N GLU A 187 -2.93 -7.54 -14.26
CA GLU A 187 -1.81 -7.98 -13.45
C GLU A 187 -0.60 -7.10 -13.69
N MET A 188 0.06 -6.72 -12.63
CA MET A 188 1.26 -5.91 -12.62
C MET A 188 2.44 -6.71 -12.08
N ASP A 189 3.64 -6.29 -12.45
CA ASP A 189 4.82 -6.77 -11.76
C ASP A 189 4.80 -6.33 -10.27
N ARG A 190 5.63 -6.98 -9.46
CA ARG A 190 5.72 -6.72 -8.02
C ARG A 190 5.99 -5.25 -7.67
N ASN A 191 6.67 -4.52 -8.57
CA ASN A 191 7.01 -3.11 -8.37
C ASN A 191 5.92 -2.17 -8.88
N ARG A 192 4.81 -2.70 -9.44
CA ARG A 192 3.71 -1.91 -10.03
C ARG A 192 4.17 -1.03 -11.20
N GLU A 193 5.20 -1.46 -11.91
CA GLU A 193 5.81 -0.67 -13.00
C GLU A 193 5.43 -1.20 -14.37
N LYS A 194 5.22 -2.51 -14.46
CA LYS A 194 5.01 -3.17 -15.75
C LYS A 194 3.78 -4.08 -15.70
N GLU A 195 2.96 -3.95 -16.71
CA GLU A 195 1.83 -4.87 -16.94
C GLU A 195 2.35 -6.26 -17.31
N ILE A 196 1.74 -7.28 -16.71
CA ILE A 196 1.94 -8.68 -17.02
C ILE A 196 0.66 -9.18 -17.69
N GLY A 197 0.77 -9.70 -18.92
CA GLY A 197 -0.41 -10.16 -19.66
C GLY A 197 -1.21 -9.04 -20.30
N THR A 198 -2.48 -9.34 -20.58
CA THR A 198 -3.43 -8.43 -21.25
C THR A 198 -4.44 -7.93 -20.25
N PRO A 199 -4.74 -6.61 -20.21
CA PRO A 199 -5.81 -6.09 -19.37
C PRO A 199 -7.15 -6.76 -19.64
N VAL A 200 -7.85 -7.16 -18.61
CA VAL A 200 -9.22 -7.65 -18.65
C VAL A 200 -10.15 -6.45 -18.81
N THR A 201 -10.76 -6.31 -19.97
CA THR A 201 -11.72 -5.24 -20.31
C THR A 201 -13.10 -5.80 -20.67
N ASP A 202 -13.24 -7.12 -20.75
CA ASP A 202 -14.52 -7.76 -20.99
C ASP A 202 -15.48 -7.49 -19.83
N ARG A 203 -16.65 -6.96 -20.13
CA ARG A 203 -17.63 -6.53 -19.13
C ARG A 203 -18.17 -7.69 -18.31
N GLN A 204 -18.31 -8.87 -18.90
CA GLN A 204 -18.79 -10.05 -18.20
C GLN A 204 -17.74 -10.53 -17.18
N GLU A 205 -16.48 -10.57 -17.57
CA GLU A 205 -15.36 -10.96 -16.68
C GLU A 205 -15.18 -9.95 -15.53
N ILE A 206 -15.32 -8.64 -15.80
CA ILE A 206 -15.28 -7.62 -14.76
C ILE A 206 -16.46 -7.76 -13.80
N THR A 207 -17.68 -8.05 -14.32
CA THR A 207 -18.86 -8.25 -13.47
C THR A 207 -18.72 -9.50 -12.59
N GLU A 208 -18.15 -10.58 -13.12
CA GLU A 208 -17.86 -11.80 -12.35
C GLU A 208 -16.85 -11.49 -11.23
N PHE A 209 -15.75 -10.83 -11.55
CA PHE A 209 -14.74 -10.43 -10.55
C PHE A 209 -15.34 -9.55 -9.45
N TYR A 210 -16.05 -8.48 -9.82
CA TYR A 210 -16.70 -7.59 -8.86
C TYR A 210 -17.67 -8.35 -7.96
N GLY A 211 -18.53 -9.20 -8.53
CA GLY A 211 -19.49 -10.00 -7.77
C GLY A 211 -18.85 -10.92 -6.74
N MET A 212 -17.68 -11.49 -7.05
CA MET A 212 -16.92 -12.31 -6.10
C MET A 212 -16.26 -11.47 -5.02
N THR A 213 -15.71 -10.30 -5.37
CA THR A 213 -14.96 -9.45 -4.44
C THR A 213 -15.85 -8.71 -3.44
N VAL A 214 -17.06 -8.30 -3.81
CA VAL A 214 -18.00 -7.62 -2.88
C VAL A 214 -18.48 -8.51 -1.75
N ALA A 215 -18.36 -9.82 -1.88
CA ALA A 215 -18.74 -10.78 -0.84
C ALA A 215 -17.60 -11.09 0.14
N LEU A 216 -16.40 -10.55 -0.11
CA LEU A 216 -15.23 -10.86 0.69
C LEU A 216 -15.18 -10.02 1.97
N TRP A 217 -14.96 -10.73 3.08
CA TRP A 217 -14.66 -10.15 4.39
C TRP A 217 -13.22 -10.44 4.77
N SER A 218 -12.53 -9.43 5.28
CA SER A 218 -11.17 -9.63 5.75
C SER A 218 -11.15 -10.48 7.02
N TYR A 219 -10.02 -11.12 7.22
CA TYR A 219 -9.63 -11.68 8.50
C TYR A 219 -8.80 -10.65 9.25
N GLY A 220 -9.05 -10.49 10.54
CA GLY A 220 -8.16 -9.73 11.40
C GLY A 220 -6.75 -10.35 11.38
N ASN A 221 -5.74 -9.51 11.59
CA ASN A 221 -4.34 -9.95 11.48
C ASN A 221 -4.02 -11.18 12.37
N ASP A 222 -4.54 -11.23 13.59
CA ASP A 222 -4.30 -12.37 14.50
C ASP A 222 -4.90 -13.68 13.96
N ASP A 223 -6.10 -13.62 13.39
CA ASP A 223 -6.75 -14.78 12.78
C ASP A 223 -6.04 -15.20 11.49
N PHE A 224 -5.63 -14.24 10.66
CA PHE A 224 -4.82 -14.48 9.48
C PHE A 224 -3.49 -15.15 9.86
N GLN A 225 -2.73 -14.57 10.80
CA GLN A 225 -1.46 -15.13 11.28
C GLN A 225 -1.63 -16.55 11.84
N LYS A 226 -2.70 -16.77 12.59
CA LYS A 226 -3.02 -18.08 13.14
C LYS A 226 -3.32 -19.10 12.04
N GLN A 227 -4.14 -18.75 11.05
CA GLN A 227 -4.48 -19.66 9.96
C GLN A 227 -3.28 -19.98 9.09
N MET A 228 -2.43 -18.98 8.81
CA MET A 228 -1.32 -19.12 7.89
C MET A 228 -0.09 -19.73 8.52
N PHE A 229 0.21 -19.41 9.78
CA PHE A 229 1.54 -19.67 10.33
C PHE A 229 1.58 -20.45 11.64
N SER A 230 0.44 -20.75 12.29
CA SER A 230 0.43 -21.48 13.57
C SER A 230 0.71 -22.99 13.46
N GLY A 231 0.58 -23.55 12.26
CA GLY A 231 0.75 -25.00 12.01
C GLY A 231 2.21 -25.45 11.85
N TYR A 232 3.17 -24.54 11.87
CA TYR A 232 4.56 -24.87 11.63
C TYR A 232 5.26 -25.32 12.93
N PRO A 233 6.17 -26.33 12.85
CA PRO A 233 6.72 -26.99 14.02
C PRO A 233 7.72 -26.12 14.83
N ASP A 234 8.36 -25.15 14.20
CA ASP A 234 9.38 -24.28 14.79
C ASP A 234 9.45 -22.91 14.11
N GLU A 235 10.25 -22.00 14.70
CA GLU A 235 10.43 -20.63 14.21
C GLU A 235 11.06 -20.58 12.80
N GLU A 236 11.96 -21.52 12.47
CA GLU A 236 12.61 -21.55 11.14
C GLU A 236 11.62 -21.94 10.04
N ALA A 237 10.79 -22.95 10.29
CA ALA A 237 9.72 -23.35 9.37
C ALA A 237 8.69 -22.23 9.20
N GLN A 238 8.32 -21.54 10.27
CA GLN A 238 7.43 -20.40 10.23
C GLN A 238 8.02 -19.24 9.43
N GLN A 239 9.29 -18.91 9.60
CA GLN A 239 9.97 -17.87 8.83
C GLN A 239 10.03 -18.21 7.33
N LYS A 240 10.30 -19.47 6.98
CA LYS A 240 10.26 -19.94 5.58
C LYS A 240 8.87 -19.77 4.98
N ALA A 241 7.81 -20.05 5.75
CA ALA A 241 6.44 -19.84 5.29
C ALA A 241 6.10 -18.37 5.06
N HIS A 242 6.57 -17.46 5.93
CA HIS A 242 6.43 -16.02 5.72
C HIS A 242 7.14 -15.55 4.44
N ILE A 243 8.36 -16.05 4.20
CA ILE A 243 9.11 -15.72 2.97
C ILE A 243 8.35 -16.27 1.75
N ALA A 244 7.90 -17.53 1.79
CA ALA A 244 7.14 -18.12 0.71
C ALA A 244 5.84 -17.35 0.41
N PHE A 245 5.11 -16.91 1.45
CA PHE A 245 3.94 -16.06 1.29
C PHE A 245 4.29 -14.72 0.64
N ALA A 246 5.35 -14.07 1.11
CA ALA A 246 5.81 -12.82 0.51
C ALA A 246 6.28 -12.99 -0.94
N ASP A 247 6.97 -14.09 -1.26
CA ASP A 247 7.45 -14.36 -2.61
C ASP A 247 6.34 -14.72 -3.60
N ASP A 248 5.21 -15.24 -3.11
CA ASP A 248 4.03 -15.59 -3.89
C ASP A 248 3.17 -14.36 -4.29
N TYR A 249 3.51 -13.18 -3.80
CA TYR A 249 2.79 -11.94 -4.06
C TYR A 249 2.76 -11.60 -5.55
N ARG A 250 1.55 -11.42 -6.08
CA ARG A 250 1.24 -10.83 -7.38
C ARG A 250 0.42 -9.56 -7.18
N CYS A 251 0.60 -8.58 -8.01
CA CYS A 251 -0.09 -7.30 -7.91
C CYS A 251 -1.20 -7.21 -8.97
N ILE A 252 -2.40 -6.83 -8.55
CA ILE A 252 -3.53 -6.56 -9.44
C ILE A 252 -3.82 -5.07 -9.38
N ARG A 253 -3.80 -4.42 -10.53
CA ARG A 253 -4.26 -3.04 -10.71
C ARG A 253 -5.73 -3.05 -11.12
N ILE A 254 -6.55 -2.27 -10.45
CA ILE A 254 -7.92 -1.96 -10.82
C ILE A 254 -7.94 -0.52 -11.31
N GLU A 255 -8.42 -0.30 -12.52
CA GLU A 255 -8.58 1.02 -13.13
C GLU A 255 -10.07 1.36 -13.19
N THR A 256 -10.43 2.54 -12.69
CA THR A 256 -11.79 3.07 -12.70
C THR A 256 -12.12 3.69 -14.06
N VAL A 257 -13.40 3.90 -14.35
CA VAL A 257 -13.83 4.50 -15.63
C VAL A 257 -13.37 5.95 -15.82
N ASP A 258 -13.05 6.65 -14.73
CA ASP A 258 -12.48 8.01 -14.74
C ASP A 258 -10.93 8.01 -14.74
N GLY A 259 -10.32 6.83 -14.85
CA GLY A 259 -8.89 6.64 -15.08
C GLY A 259 -8.03 6.56 -13.81
N LEU A 260 -8.63 6.63 -12.61
CA LEU A 260 -7.88 6.38 -11.38
C LEU A 260 -7.52 4.90 -11.26
N ARG A 261 -6.43 4.64 -10.57
CA ARG A 261 -5.87 3.30 -10.38
C ARG A 261 -5.57 3.04 -8.93
N PHE A 262 -5.88 1.85 -8.47
CA PHE A 262 -5.42 1.36 -7.17
C PHE A 262 -4.98 -0.10 -7.30
N PHE A 263 -4.37 -0.62 -6.24
CA PHE A 263 -3.72 -1.92 -6.29
C PHE A 263 -4.16 -2.78 -5.13
N ILE A 264 -4.41 -4.05 -5.43
CA ILE A 264 -4.59 -5.12 -4.45
C ILE A 264 -3.53 -6.18 -4.67
N GLY A 265 -3.15 -6.89 -3.62
CA GLY A 265 -2.25 -8.03 -3.71
C GLY A 265 -3.00 -9.33 -3.88
N PHE A 266 -2.35 -10.33 -4.45
CA PHE A 266 -2.86 -11.67 -4.56
C PHE A 266 -1.74 -12.69 -4.29
N HIS A 267 -2.06 -13.72 -3.52
CA HIS A 267 -1.15 -14.81 -3.14
C HIS A 267 -1.74 -16.14 -3.61
N PRO A 268 -1.48 -16.54 -4.88
CA PRO A 268 -2.16 -17.66 -5.53
C PRO A 268 -1.98 -18.99 -4.81
N SER A 269 -0.78 -19.30 -4.33
CA SER A 269 -0.50 -20.58 -3.67
C SER A 269 -1.10 -20.68 -2.26
N PHE A 270 -1.67 -19.60 -1.75
CA PHE A 270 -2.21 -19.51 -0.39
C PHE A 270 -3.70 -19.16 -0.35
N ASP A 271 -4.32 -18.84 -1.49
CA ASP A 271 -5.73 -18.44 -1.63
C ASP A 271 -6.09 -17.16 -0.85
N TRP A 272 -5.22 -16.14 -0.91
CA TRP A 272 -5.43 -14.87 -0.23
C TRP A 272 -5.30 -13.67 -1.17
N ILE A 273 -6.15 -12.66 -0.92
CA ILE A 273 -6.00 -11.28 -1.41
C ILE A 273 -5.59 -10.41 -0.24
N ASP A 274 -4.68 -9.47 -0.46
CA ASP A 274 -4.44 -8.35 0.44
C ASP A 274 -5.04 -7.05 -0.13
N GLY A 275 -5.49 -6.17 0.75
CA GLY A 275 -6.13 -4.90 0.40
C GLY A 275 -5.15 -3.81 -0.04
N GLY A 276 -3.98 -4.17 -0.59
CA GLY A 276 -3.08 -3.20 -1.23
C GLY A 276 -2.35 -2.25 -0.27
N GLY A 277 -2.08 -2.68 0.95
CA GLY A 277 -1.42 -1.87 1.99
C GLY A 277 -2.29 -1.61 3.22
N THR A 278 -3.57 -1.95 3.16
CA THR A 278 -4.51 -1.77 4.26
C THR A 278 -4.37 -2.83 5.37
N MET A 279 -3.41 -3.75 5.28
CA MET A 279 -3.24 -4.91 6.18
C MET A 279 -4.49 -5.79 6.33
N SER A 280 -5.40 -5.73 5.35
CA SER A 280 -6.63 -6.53 5.32
C SER A 280 -6.40 -7.72 4.41
N TYR A 281 -6.59 -8.93 4.94
CA TYR A 281 -6.41 -10.18 4.21
C TYR A 281 -7.76 -10.85 3.99
N PHE A 282 -8.05 -11.21 2.75
CA PHE A 282 -9.33 -11.80 2.34
C PHE A 282 -9.05 -13.20 1.79
N LYS A 283 -9.72 -14.19 2.33
CA LYS A 283 -9.61 -15.54 1.80
C LYS A 283 -10.48 -15.68 0.57
N ILE A 284 -9.91 -16.20 -0.51
CA ILE A 284 -10.64 -16.47 -1.74
C ILE A 284 -11.05 -17.94 -1.84
N ASP A 285 -12.07 -18.19 -2.64
CA ASP A 285 -12.56 -19.52 -2.96
C ASP A 285 -12.03 -20.02 -4.30
N GLU A 286 -12.38 -21.26 -4.64
CA GLU A 286 -11.99 -21.90 -5.91
C GLU A 286 -12.50 -21.13 -7.14
N GLN A 287 -13.64 -20.44 -7.03
CA GLN A 287 -14.21 -19.69 -8.15
C GLN A 287 -13.36 -18.47 -8.47
N MET A 288 -12.98 -17.70 -7.45
CA MET A 288 -12.09 -16.55 -7.61
C MET A 288 -10.71 -16.98 -8.11
N HIS A 289 -10.17 -18.06 -7.57
CA HIS A 289 -8.89 -18.60 -8.02
C HIS A 289 -8.95 -18.97 -9.52
N ALA A 290 -9.99 -19.69 -9.94
CA ALA A 290 -10.19 -20.07 -11.33
C ALA A 290 -10.37 -18.85 -12.26
N TRP A 291 -11.00 -17.77 -11.78
CA TRP A 291 -11.11 -16.53 -12.53
C TRP A 291 -9.75 -15.89 -12.74
N ILE A 292 -8.92 -15.80 -11.68
CA ILE A 292 -7.57 -15.24 -11.73
C ILE A 292 -6.69 -16.04 -12.70
N ASP A 293 -6.72 -17.37 -12.59
CA ASP A 293 -5.95 -18.24 -13.50
C ASP A 293 -6.36 -18.10 -14.97
N ARG A 294 -7.65 -17.87 -15.23
CA ARG A 294 -8.17 -17.70 -16.60
C ARG A 294 -7.83 -16.34 -17.19
N ASN A 295 -7.82 -15.29 -16.38
CA ASN A 295 -7.81 -13.91 -16.86
C ASN A 295 -6.50 -13.16 -16.63
N LEU A 296 -5.68 -13.55 -15.67
CA LEU A 296 -4.47 -12.84 -15.25
C LEU A 296 -3.17 -13.65 -15.48
N ASN A 297 -3.15 -14.60 -16.42
CA ASN A 297 -1.96 -15.39 -16.79
C ASN A 297 -1.39 -14.96 -18.13
#